data_a66750a5071e0a01b5c4d120d25e74d2
#
_entry.id   a66750a5071e0a01b5c4d120d25e74d2
#
_cell.length_a   1.000
_cell.length_b   1.000
_cell.length_c   1.000
_cell.angle_alpha   90.00
_cell.angle_beta   90.00
_cell.angle_gamma   90.00
#
_symmetry.space_group_name_H-M   'P 1'
#
loop_
_entity.id
_entity.type
_entity.pdbx_description
1 polymer ?
#
loop_
_entity_poly.entity_id
_entity_poly.type
_entity_poly.pdbx_seq_one_letter_code
_entity_poly.pdbx_strand_id
1 'polypeptide(L)'
;MPLIRYDMRDFVTRGTRPEGASLDSILRVEGRVNDALPVRLADGSLDSLHPIVLSEFFVPGATKFQFVSESPSQVKIRYLAAEERDDSVQAAFARLLQLKGAEASTTVSLERVGELPVDPLTGKYRLVVL
;
A
#
# COMPACT_ATOMS: atom_id res chain seq x y z
N MET A 1 -12.56 12.27 27.12
CA MET A 1 -12.88 13.25 26.07
C MET A 1 -13.65 12.56 24.96
N PRO A 2 -14.88 12.97 24.67
CA PRO A 2 -15.63 12.33 23.60
C PRO A 2 -15.03 12.68 22.23
N LEU A 3 -14.87 11.65 21.39
CA LEU A 3 -14.45 11.83 20.01
C LEU A 3 -15.69 12.07 19.15
N ILE A 4 -15.93 13.33 18.79
CA ILE A 4 -17.04 13.70 17.94
C ILE A 4 -16.50 13.91 16.52
N ARG A 5 -17.02 13.14 15.54
CA ARG A 5 -16.66 13.24 14.12
C ARG A 5 -15.14 13.10 13.87
N TYR A 6 -14.50 12.21 14.62
CA TYR A 6 -13.09 11.90 14.37
C TYR A 6 -12.93 11.16 13.04
N ASP A 7 -12.20 11.74 12.12
CA ASP A 7 -11.90 11.12 10.84
C ASP A 7 -10.68 10.21 10.98
N MET A 8 -10.91 8.90 11.02
CA MET A 8 -9.85 7.89 11.11
C MET A 8 -9.17 7.61 9.77
N ARG A 9 -9.73 8.12 8.67
CA ARG A 9 -9.23 7.91 7.30
C ARG A 9 -9.02 6.45 6.95
N ASP A 10 -9.99 5.62 7.32
CA ASP A 10 -9.98 4.20 6.99
C ASP A 10 -10.84 3.95 5.75
N PHE A 11 -10.40 3.02 4.90
CA PHE A 11 -11.25 2.42 3.88
C PHE A 11 -12.19 1.42 4.53
N VAL A 12 -13.48 1.56 4.27
CA VAL A 12 -14.50 0.67 4.80
C VAL A 12 -15.37 0.14 3.67
N THR A 13 -15.77 -1.12 3.79
CA THR A 13 -16.80 -1.68 2.93
C THR A 13 -18.14 -1.54 3.64
N ARG A 14 -19.08 -0.83 2.98
CA ARG A 14 -20.42 -0.63 3.51
C ARG A 14 -21.21 -1.93 3.43
N GLY A 15 -21.84 -2.30 4.52
CA GLY A 15 -22.80 -3.40 4.55
C GLY A 15 -24.23 -2.92 4.21
N THR A 16 -25.15 -3.87 4.15
CA THR A 16 -26.56 -3.54 3.99
C THR A 16 -27.10 -2.94 5.27
N ARG A 17 -28.02 -1.98 5.11
CA ARG A 17 -28.72 -1.41 6.26
C ARG A 17 -29.70 -2.44 6.81
N PRO A 18 -29.57 -2.83 8.08
CA PRO A 18 -30.59 -3.69 8.72
C PRO A 18 -31.96 -3.02 8.75
N GLU A 19 -33.01 -3.80 8.62
CA GLU A 19 -34.37 -3.28 8.70
C GLU A 19 -34.59 -2.59 10.06
N GLY A 20 -35.15 -1.38 10.04
CA GLY A 20 -35.37 -0.58 11.24
C GLY A 20 -34.17 0.18 11.77
N ALA A 21 -33.00 0.02 11.18
CA ALA A 21 -31.79 0.76 11.57
C ALA A 21 -31.74 2.15 10.92
N SER A 22 -31.25 3.14 11.65
CA SER A 22 -31.05 4.49 11.15
C SER A 22 -29.70 4.69 10.45
N LEU A 23 -28.75 3.79 10.66
CA LEU A 23 -27.38 3.89 10.13
C LEU A 23 -27.04 2.64 9.33
N ASP A 24 -26.17 2.83 8.32
CA ASP A 24 -25.61 1.72 7.56
C ASP A 24 -24.62 0.94 8.43
N SER A 25 -24.55 -0.35 8.19
CA SER A 25 -23.53 -1.19 8.81
C SER A 25 -22.20 -1.07 8.08
N ILE A 26 -21.11 -1.32 8.78
CA ILE A 26 -19.78 -1.50 8.20
C ILE A 26 -19.54 -2.99 8.08
N LEU A 27 -19.33 -3.47 6.85
CA LEU A 27 -19.05 -4.87 6.61
C LEU A 27 -17.60 -5.21 6.97
N ARG A 28 -16.66 -4.33 6.60
CA ARG A 28 -15.25 -4.53 6.82
C ARG A 28 -14.48 -3.21 6.82
N VAL A 29 -13.46 -3.12 7.67
CA VAL A 29 -12.45 -2.05 7.62
C VAL A 29 -11.27 -2.59 6.82
N GLU A 30 -10.92 -1.91 5.72
CA GLU A 30 -9.95 -2.41 4.74
C GLU A 30 -8.56 -1.79 4.85
N GLY A 31 -8.38 -0.81 5.70
CA GLY A 31 -7.11 -0.12 5.93
C GLY A 31 -7.25 1.39 5.87
N ARG A 32 -6.15 2.08 6.05
CA ARG A 32 -6.13 3.55 6.07
C ARG A 32 -5.89 4.14 4.69
N VAL A 33 -6.53 5.24 4.39
CA VAL A 33 -6.34 5.98 3.14
C VAL A 33 -4.88 6.35 2.90
N ASN A 34 -4.17 6.75 3.97
CA ASN A 34 -2.76 7.15 3.87
C ASN A 34 -1.78 6.00 3.63
N ASP A 35 -2.25 4.77 3.69
CA ASP A 35 -1.41 3.59 3.43
C ASP A 35 -1.57 3.09 1.99
N ALA A 36 -2.39 3.73 1.17
CA ALA A 36 -2.52 3.43 -0.25
C ALA A 36 -1.33 4.01 -1.03
N LEU A 37 -0.78 3.22 -1.95
CA LEU A 37 0.32 3.64 -2.80
C LEU A 37 -0.24 4.27 -4.09
N PRO A 38 0.00 5.58 -4.32
CA PRO A 38 -0.48 6.21 -5.55
C PRO A 38 0.27 5.68 -6.77
N VAL A 39 -0.45 5.45 -7.85
CA VAL A 39 0.08 5.01 -9.13
C VAL A 39 -0.56 5.79 -10.26
N ARG A 40 0.18 5.92 -11.38
CA ARG A 40 -0.34 6.52 -12.61
C ARG A 40 -0.66 5.41 -13.60
N LEU A 41 -1.87 5.44 -14.15
CA LEU A 41 -2.31 4.48 -15.14
C LEU A 41 -1.79 4.86 -16.55
N ALA A 42 -1.90 3.93 -17.49
CA ALA A 42 -1.44 4.12 -18.86
C ALA A 42 -2.13 5.28 -19.58
N ASP A 43 -3.36 5.62 -19.23
CA ASP A 43 -4.10 6.76 -19.77
C ASP A 43 -3.72 8.11 -19.13
N GLY A 44 -2.80 8.11 -18.17
CA GLY A 44 -2.38 9.30 -17.45
C GLY A 44 -3.19 9.60 -16.19
N SER A 45 -4.28 8.89 -15.94
CA SER A 45 -5.08 9.08 -14.72
C SER A 45 -4.36 8.56 -13.49
N LEU A 46 -4.75 9.04 -12.32
CA LEU A 46 -4.21 8.59 -11.03
C LEU A 46 -5.13 7.56 -10.40
N ASP A 47 -4.53 6.53 -9.82
CA ASP A 47 -5.18 5.52 -9.03
C ASP A 47 -4.27 5.15 -7.85
N SER A 48 -4.61 4.13 -7.09
CA SER A 48 -3.79 3.68 -5.99
C SER A 48 -3.83 2.17 -5.84
N LEU A 49 -2.75 1.61 -5.29
CA LEU A 49 -2.73 0.23 -4.80
C LEU A 49 -3.22 0.21 -3.37
N HIS A 50 -4.20 -0.66 -3.13
CA HIS A 50 -4.85 -0.76 -1.83
C HIS A 50 -3.89 -1.30 -0.77
N PRO A 51 -3.94 -0.81 0.49
CA PRO A 51 -3.05 -1.28 1.55
C PRO A 51 -3.08 -2.80 1.76
N ILE A 52 -4.24 -3.43 1.63
CA ILE A 52 -4.36 -4.88 1.78
C ILE A 52 -3.55 -5.62 0.73
N VAL A 53 -3.59 -5.17 -0.52
CA VAL A 53 -2.82 -5.78 -1.61
C VAL A 53 -1.32 -5.70 -1.31
N LEU A 54 -0.86 -4.55 -0.80
CA LEU A 54 0.53 -4.37 -0.44
C LEU A 54 0.93 -5.18 0.81
N SER A 55 0.03 -5.33 1.77
CA SER A 55 0.30 -6.12 2.97
C SER A 55 0.40 -7.62 2.69
N GLU A 56 -0.24 -8.08 1.63
CA GLU A 56 -0.19 -9.46 1.17
C GLU A 56 0.95 -9.70 0.17
N PHE A 57 1.71 -8.68 -0.18
CA PHE A 57 2.83 -8.81 -1.11
C PHE A 57 3.88 -9.76 -0.54
N PHE A 58 4.22 -10.76 -1.32
CA PHE A 58 5.12 -11.82 -0.90
C PHE A 58 6.13 -12.18 -1.99
N VAL A 59 7.39 -12.33 -1.58
CA VAL A 59 8.46 -12.85 -2.42
C VAL A 59 9.26 -13.86 -1.59
N PRO A 60 9.45 -15.10 -2.08
CA PRO A 60 10.28 -16.07 -1.36
C PRO A 60 11.69 -15.54 -1.10
N GLY A 61 12.15 -15.67 0.13
CA GLY A 61 13.46 -15.19 0.56
C GLY A 61 13.49 -13.76 1.07
N ALA A 62 12.44 -12.98 0.87
CA ALA A 62 12.28 -11.66 1.47
C ALA A 62 11.27 -11.72 2.62
N THR A 63 11.55 -11.00 3.70
CA THR A 63 10.77 -11.10 4.94
C THR A 63 9.91 -9.88 5.21
N LYS A 64 10.28 -8.71 4.68
CA LYS A 64 9.57 -7.47 4.95
C LYS A 64 9.79 -6.48 3.82
N PHE A 65 8.78 -5.65 3.56
CA PHE A 65 8.80 -4.67 2.47
C PHE A 65 8.36 -3.30 2.96
N GLN A 66 8.89 -2.27 2.30
CA GLN A 66 8.41 -0.91 2.42
C GLN A 66 8.34 -0.28 1.04
N PHE A 67 7.19 0.31 0.72
CA PHE A 67 6.95 0.95 -0.56
C PHE A 67 7.04 2.47 -0.38
N VAL A 68 7.98 3.10 -1.08
CA VAL A 68 8.19 4.55 -1.01
C VAL A 68 7.72 5.17 -2.31
N SER A 69 6.73 6.05 -2.21
CA SER A 69 6.26 6.83 -3.36
C SER A 69 7.10 8.08 -3.51
N GLU A 70 7.99 8.10 -4.48
CA GLU A 70 8.74 9.31 -4.84
C GLU A 70 7.89 10.24 -5.72
N SER A 71 7.04 9.64 -6.55
CA SER A 71 5.99 10.31 -7.33
C SER A 71 4.97 9.24 -7.76
N PRO A 72 3.81 9.62 -8.32
CA PRO A 72 2.86 8.62 -8.85
C PRO A 72 3.41 7.73 -9.96
N SER A 73 4.55 8.11 -10.54
CA SER A 73 5.23 7.35 -11.60
C SER A 73 6.53 6.70 -11.14
N GLN A 74 6.96 6.93 -9.90
CA GLN A 74 8.22 6.43 -9.37
C GLN A 74 8.03 5.83 -7.98
N VAL A 75 8.28 4.54 -7.87
CA VAL A 75 8.17 3.78 -6.62
C VAL A 75 9.51 3.15 -6.30
N LYS A 76 9.95 3.31 -5.07
CA LYS A 76 11.10 2.61 -4.52
C LYS A 76 10.60 1.52 -3.58
N ILE A 77 11.07 0.30 -3.76
CA ILE A 77 10.77 -0.81 -2.87
C ILE A 77 12.01 -1.13 -2.05
N ARG A 78 11.91 -0.98 -0.73
CA ARG A 78 12.92 -1.45 0.21
C ARG A 78 12.50 -2.80 0.75
N TYR A 79 13.43 -3.73 0.85
CA TYR A 79 13.11 -5.06 1.36
C TYR A 79 14.23 -5.65 2.21
N LEU A 80 13.83 -6.49 3.15
CA LEU A 80 14.75 -7.28 3.97
C LEU A 80 14.89 -8.69 3.40
N ALA A 81 16.10 -9.09 3.10
CA ALA A 81 16.42 -10.45 2.65
C ALA A 81 17.86 -10.78 3.00
N ALA A 82 18.14 -12.08 3.25
CA ALA A 82 19.49 -12.54 3.48
C ALA A 82 20.37 -12.40 2.22
N GLU A 83 19.76 -12.52 1.05
CA GLU A 83 20.41 -12.39 -0.24
C GLU A 83 19.62 -11.42 -1.12
N GLU A 84 20.28 -10.92 -2.19
CA GLU A 84 19.61 -10.08 -3.17
C GLU A 84 18.47 -10.83 -3.85
N ARG A 85 17.31 -10.17 -3.95
CA ARG A 85 16.08 -10.69 -4.59
C ARG A 85 15.47 -9.70 -5.57
N ASP A 86 16.27 -8.80 -6.12
CA ASP A 86 15.78 -7.70 -6.98
C ASP A 86 14.91 -8.20 -8.12
N ASP A 87 15.37 -9.21 -8.86
CA ASP A 87 14.60 -9.74 -10.00
C ASP A 87 13.24 -10.31 -9.56
N SER A 88 13.22 -11.05 -8.45
CA SER A 88 11.99 -11.64 -7.90
C SER A 88 11.02 -10.59 -7.38
N VAL A 89 11.53 -9.58 -6.67
CA VAL A 89 10.73 -8.47 -6.15
C VAL A 89 10.16 -7.64 -7.31
N GLN A 90 10.99 -7.33 -8.30
CA GLN A 90 10.54 -6.58 -9.46
C GLN A 90 9.47 -7.33 -10.24
N ALA A 91 9.65 -8.61 -10.51
CA ALA A 91 8.67 -9.42 -11.22
C ALA A 91 7.34 -9.52 -10.47
N ALA A 92 7.37 -9.70 -9.16
CA ALA A 92 6.17 -9.76 -8.34
C ALA A 92 5.42 -8.43 -8.31
N PHE A 93 6.14 -7.31 -8.19
CA PHE A 93 5.52 -5.99 -8.20
C PHE A 93 4.99 -5.60 -9.59
N ALA A 94 5.70 -5.98 -10.64
CA ALA A 94 5.23 -5.77 -12.02
C ALA A 94 3.87 -6.43 -12.26
N ARG A 95 3.62 -7.60 -11.69
CA ARG A 95 2.31 -8.26 -11.78
C ARG A 95 1.20 -7.45 -11.14
N LEU A 96 1.45 -6.83 -9.99
CA LEU A 96 0.48 -5.94 -9.35
C LEU A 96 0.20 -4.72 -10.24
N LEU A 97 1.23 -4.13 -10.83
CA LEU A 97 1.08 -3.00 -11.73
C LEU A 97 0.31 -3.38 -13.00
N GLN A 98 0.55 -4.58 -13.55
CA GLN A 98 -0.18 -5.08 -14.71
C GLN A 98 -1.68 -5.23 -14.41
N LEU A 99 -2.03 -5.80 -13.27
CA LEU A 99 -3.42 -5.95 -12.84
C LEU A 99 -4.12 -4.61 -12.69
N LYS A 100 -3.38 -3.56 -12.33
CA LYS A 100 -3.89 -2.21 -12.18
C LYS A 100 -3.85 -1.40 -13.48
N GLY A 101 -3.10 -1.84 -14.48
CA GLY A 101 -2.89 -1.08 -15.72
C GLY A 101 -1.87 0.04 -15.59
N ALA A 102 -0.93 -0.07 -14.65
CA ALA A 102 0.05 0.96 -14.34
C ALA A 102 1.49 0.57 -14.69
N GLU A 103 1.74 -0.62 -15.23
CA GLU A 103 3.10 -1.13 -15.47
C GLU A 103 3.91 -0.22 -16.38
N ALA A 104 3.34 0.21 -17.52
CA ALA A 104 4.04 1.02 -18.51
C ALA A 104 4.33 2.45 -18.02
N SER A 105 3.61 2.91 -17.01
CA SER A 105 3.67 4.29 -16.49
C SER A 105 4.46 4.41 -15.19
N THR A 106 4.99 3.30 -14.67
CA THR A 106 5.65 3.27 -13.36
C THR A 106 7.09 2.80 -13.49
N THR A 107 8.01 3.59 -12.95
CA THR A 107 9.41 3.20 -12.80
C THR A 107 9.62 2.69 -11.39
N VAL A 108 10.20 1.50 -11.27
CA VAL A 108 10.45 0.84 -9.99
C VAL A 108 11.94 0.77 -9.72
N SER A 109 12.37 1.24 -8.56
CA SER A 109 13.72 1.05 -8.04
C SER A 109 13.68 0.14 -6.82
N LEU A 110 14.73 -0.65 -6.63
CA LEU A 110 14.81 -1.65 -5.59
C LEU A 110 16.01 -1.38 -4.69
N GLU A 111 15.83 -1.60 -3.40
CA GLU A 111 16.89 -1.43 -2.41
C GLU A 111 16.79 -2.53 -1.35
N ARG A 112 17.77 -3.41 -1.33
CA ARG A 112 17.91 -4.38 -0.23
C ARG A 112 18.53 -3.66 0.96
N VAL A 113 17.89 -3.75 2.11
CA VAL A 113 18.34 -3.09 3.35
C VAL A 113 18.51 -4.09 4.48
N GLY A 114 19.37 -3.76 5.45
CA GLY A 114 19.52 -4.56 6.67
C GLY A 114 18.45 -4.26 7.70
N GLU A 115 17.84 -3.09 7.62
CA GLU A 115 16.78 -2.63 8.51
C GLU A 115 15.87 -1.67 7.76
N LEU A 116 14.56 -1.78 7.97
CA LEU A 116 13.61 -0.85 7.37
C LEU A 116 13.48 0.41 8.24
N PRO A 117 13.55 1.61 7.62
CA PRO A 117 13.37 2.85 8.34
C PRO A 117 12.00 2.92 9.03
N VAL A 118 11.98 3.54 10.20
CA VAL A 118 10.75 3.84 10.94
C VAL A 118 10.42 5.32 10.81
N ASP A 119 9.15 5.66 11.05
CA ASP A 119 8.72 7.05 11.10
C ASP A 119 9.43 7.76 12.27
N PRO A 120 10.17 8.86 12.02
CA PRO A 120 10.93 9.54 13.08
C PRO A 120 10.04 10.19 14.14
N LEU A 121 8.77 10.48 13.83
CA LEU A 121 7.85 11.09 14.77
C LEU A 121 7.18 10.06 15.67
N THR A 122 6.85 8.88 15.16
CA THR A 122 6.10 7.86 15.90
C THR A 122 6.95 6.66 16.30
N GLY A 123 8.13 6.48 15.71
CA GLY A 123 8.98 5.31 15.89
C GLY A 123 8.40 4.03 15.29
N LYS A 124 7.34 4.12 14.50
CA LYS A 124 6.64 2.98 13.92
C LYS A 124 7.04 2.74 12.48
N TYR A 125 7.06 1.45 12.12
CA TYR A 125 7.22 1.05 10.73
C TYR A 125 5.98 1.41 9.90
N ARG A 126 6.22 1.91 8.69
CA ARG A 126 5.17 2.15 7.69
C ARG A 126 5.39 1.29 6.47
N LEU A 127 4.33 0.60 6.04
CA LEU A 127 4.36 -0.17 4.79
C LEU A 127 4.48 0.73 3.58
N VAL A 128 3.80 1.86 3.58
CA VAL A 128 3.84 2.87 2.52
C VAL A 128 4.34 4.19 3.09
N VAL A 129 5.33 4.77 2.41
CA VAL A 129 5.87 6.10 2.70
C VAL A 129 5.58 7.00 1.50
N LEU A 130 4.93 8.12 1.76
CA LEU A 130 4.57 9.12 0.73
C LEU A 130 5.52 10.31 0.75
#